data_9459c89b008ff6334acd251fd4f4ef1b
#
_entry.id   9459c89b008ff6334acd251fd4f4ef1b
#
_cell.length_a   1.000
_cell.length_b   1.000
_cell.length_c   1.000
_cell.angle_alpha   90.00
_cell.angle_beta   90.00
_cell.angle_gamma   90.00
#
_symmetry.space_group_name_H-M   'P 1'
#
loop_
_entity.id
_entity.type
_entity.pdbx_description
1 polymer ?
#
loop_
_entity_poly.entity_id
_entity_poly.type
_entity_poly.pdbx_seq_one_letter_code
_entity_poly.pdbx_strand_id
1 'polypeptide(L)'
;MPHERDGSRALSLVLSGADGGRQLDLGVLAALGVTVAGQLQGFSGRHALFADDLAATVERSECRMPSVLDRIDRHVDGLPADEQPPFEQIPTVELSAGLRWLDLEAASVSTVIWATGYRRSYPWLNVDVRGEDGELEHRRGITAVKGLYALGLRFQHRRKSHFIGGVGEDARFLASLLTARCAAPALLRSRDGRHRAVETYAADVA
;
A
#
# COMPACT_ATOMS: atom_id res chain seq x y z
N MET A 1 -20.72 3.61 -7.93
CA MET A 1 -19.35 4.13 -7.92
C MET A 1 -18.43 2.96 -8.11
N PRO A 2 -17.59 2.91 -9.17
CA PRO A 2 -16.61 1.83 -9.31
C PRO A 2 -15.63 1.92 -8.15
N HIS A 3 -15.39 0.80 -7.50
CA HIS A 3 -14.41 0.67 -6.44
C HIS A 3 -13.04 1.06 -6.97
N GLU A 4 -12.43 2.08 -6.43
CA GLU A 4 -11.00 2.35 -6.57
C GLU A 4 -10.21 1.20 -5.94
N ARG A 5 -10.08 0.10 -6.66
CA ARG A 5 -9.11 -0.98 -6.35
C ARG A 5 -7.66 -0.54 -6.58
N ASP A 6 -7.45 0.73 -6.91
CA ASP A 6 -6.12 1.28 -7.22
C ASP A 6 -5.31 1.67 -5.96
N GLY A 7 -5.93 1.66 -4.79
CA GLY A 7 -5.24 1.97 -3.53
C GLY A 7 -4.14 0.97 -3.14
N SER A 8 -4.21 -0.29 -3.64
CA SER A 8 -3.17 -1.30 -3.37
C SER A 8 -1.84 -1.00 -4.07
N ARG A 9 -1.89 -0.18 -5.13
CA ARG A 9 -0.74 0.32 -5.89
C ARG A 9 -0.39 1.77 -5.56
N ALA A 10 -0.96 2.33 -4.49
CA ALA A 10 -0.56 3.66 -4.07
C ALA A 10 0.94 3.71 -3.83
N LEU A 11 1.57 4.72 -4.41
CA LEU A 11 2.99 5.02 -4.27
C LEU A 11 3.44 4.89 -2.82
N SER A 12 4.47 4.12 -2.61
CA SER A 12 5.32 4.28 -1.44
C SER A 12 5.98 5.64 -1.59
N LEU A 13 5.41 6.67 -0.99
CA LEU A 13 6.13 7.91 -0.81
C LEU A 13 7.31 7.58 0.09
N VAL A 14 8.51 7.78 -0.43
CA VAL A 14 9.75 7.60 0.31
C VAL A 14 9.91 8.79 1.24
N LEU A 15 9.13 8.81 2.31
CA LEU A 15 9.20 9.82 3.34
C LEU A 15 9.83 9.17 4.55
N SER A 16 11.04 9.58 4.87
CA SER A 16 11.66 9.28 6.15
C SER A 16 11.12 10.30 7.15
N GLY A 17 10.54 9.82 8.25
CA GLY A 17 10.16 10.68 9.37
C GLY A 17 11.29 10.89 10.38
N ALA A 18 12.47 10.31 10.14
CA ALA A 18 13.63 10.40 11.02
C ALA A 18 14.46 11.67 10.75
N ASP A 19 15.18 12.14 11.73
CA ASP A 19 16.20 13.20 11.63
C ASP A 19 15.71 14.48 10.93
N GLY A 20 14.51 14.96 11.28
CA GLY A 20 13.98 16.20 10.73
C GLY A 20 13.39 16.09 9.33
N GLY A 21 13.02 14.87 8.90
CA GLY A 21 12.37 14.64 7.61
C GLY A 21 13.35 14.43 6.45
N ARG A 22 14.55 13.92 6.73
CA ARG A 22 15.53 13.60 5.68
C ARG A 22 14.90 12.75 4.58
N GLN A 23 15.13 13.16 3.35
CA GLN A 23 14.79 12.35 2.18
C GLN A 23 15.67 11.10 2.16
N LEU A 24 15.07 9.97 1.84
CA LEU A 24 15.75 8.72 1.55
C LEU A 24 15.25 8.21 0.21
N ASP A 25 15.84 8.72 -0.85
CA ASP A 25 15.57 8.34 -2.24
C ASP A 25 16.75 7.57 -2.85
N LEU A 26 16.59 7.16 -4.10
CA LEU A 26 17.63 6.41 -4.80
C LEU A 26 18.88 7.26 -5.03
N GLY A 27 18.76 8.57 -5.21
CA GLY A 27 19.88 9.49 -5.37
C GLY A 27 20.72 9.58 -4.10
N VAL A 28 20.08 9.71 -2.95
CA VAL A 28 20.76 9.71 -1.65
C VAL A 28 21.47 8.38 -1.42
N LEU A 29 20.83 7.24 -1.75
CA LEU A 29 21.47 5.92 -1.64
C LEU A 29 22.69 5.81 -2.57
N ALA A 30 22.58 6.25 -3.82
CA ALA A 30 23.69 6.27 -4.76
C ALA A 30 24.86 7.16 -4.26
N ALA A 31 24.56 8.33 -3.71
CA ALA A 31 25.55 9.23 -3.12
C ALA A 31 26.28 8.60 -1.91
N LEU A 32 25.59 7.70 -1.19
CA LEU A 32 26.17 6.90 -0.11
C LEU A 32 26.98 5.68 -0.61
N GLY A 33 27.13 5.50 -1.91
CA GLY A 33 27.88 4.39 -2.50
C GLY A 33 27.06 3.11 -2.69
N VAL A 34 25.74 3.17 -2.54
CA VAL A 34 24.86 2.02 -2.81
C VAL A 34 24.71 1.84 -4.32
N THR A 35 25.01 0.66 -4.83
CA THR A 35 24.75 0.31 -6.22
C THR A 35 23.28 -0.09 -6.39
N VAL A 36 22.56 0.65 -7.23
CA VAL A 36 21.17 0.34 -7.58
C VAL A 36 21.15 -0.51 -8.84
N ALA A 37 20.38 -1.59 -8.83
CA ALA A 37 20.25 -2.50 -9.96
C ALA A 37 18.78 -2.64 -10.37
N GLY A 38 18.54 -3.18 -11.57
CA GLY A 38 17.23 -3.56 -12.03
C GLY A 38 16.65 -4.74 -11.24
N GLN A 39 15.53 -5.27 -11.69
CA GLN A 39 14.85 -6.38 -11.03
C GLN A 39 15.77 -7.63 -10.99
N LEU A 40 15.92 -8.24 -9.82
CA LEU A 40 16.62 -9.52 -9.70
C LEU A 40 15.85 -10.59 -10.47
N GLN A 41 16.52 -11.22 -11.44
CA GLN A 41 15.96 -12.30 -12.26
C GLN A 41 16.24 -13.69 -11.69
N GLY A 42 17.35 -13.84 -10.97
CA GLY A 42 17.78 -15.11 -10.40
C GLY A 42 19.26 -15.16 -10.10
N PHE A 43 19.72 -16.39 -9.91
CA PHE A 43 21.12 -16.68 -9.65
C PHE A 43 21.64 -17.73 -10.64
N SER A 44 22.89 -17.58 -11.06
CA SER A 44 23.64 -18.56 -11.84
C SER A 44 24.97 -18.82 -11.14
N GLY A 45 25.05 -19.93 -10.41
CA GLY A 45 26.19 -20.20 -9.52
C GLY A 45 26.30 -19.08 -8.46
N ARG A 46 27.44 -18.41 -8.43
CA ARG A 46 27.70 -17.28 -7.52
C ARG A 46 27.28 -15.91 -8.06
N HIS A 47 26.72 -15.86 -9.26
CA HIS A 47 26.30 -14.61 -9.89
C HIS A 47 24.82 -14.32 -9.67
N ALA A 48 24.51 -13.16 -9.14
CA ALA A 48 23.16 -12.59 -9.17
C ALA A 48 22.94 -11.91 -10.54
N LEU A 49 21.78 -12.17 -11.16
CA LEU A 49 21.41 -11.66 -12.49
C LEU A 49 20.29 -10.65 -12.38
N PHE A 50 20.44 -9.51 -13.04
CA PHE A 50 19.49 -8.40 -13.00
C PHE A 50 18.96 -8.08 -14.40
N ALA A 51 17.71 -7.63 -14.46
CA ALA A 51 17.10 -7.12 -15.68
C ALA A 51 17.70 -5.76 -16.07
N ASP A 52 17.61 -5.45 -17.36
CA ASP A 52 17.97 -4.14 -17.90
C ASP A 52 16.76 -3.19 -17.86
N ASP A 53 16.17 -3.07 -16.70
CA ASP A 53 14.91 -2.34 -16.53
C ASP A 53 15.01 -1.19 -15.51
N LEU A 54 16.21 -0.91 -14.98
CA LEU A 54 16.42 0.10 -13.95
C LEU A 54 15.91 1.47 -14.41
N ALA A 55 16.38 1.94 -15.57
CA ALA A 55 16.00 3.26 -16.10
C ALA A 55 14.48 3.36 -16.31
N ALA A 56 13.87 2.35 -16.96
CA ALA A 56 12.43 2.31 -17.18
C ALA A 56 11.62 2.20 -15.88
N THR A 57 12.18 1.59 -14.85
CA THR A 57 11.52 1.45 -13.54
C THR A 57 11.56 2.77 -12.77
N VAL A 58 12.69 3.47 -12.81
CA VAL A 58 12.84 4.81 -12.23
C VAL A 58 11.92 5.80 -12.93
N GLU A 59 11.96 5.88 -14.26
CA GLU A 59 11.10 6.74 -15.05
C GLU A 59 9.61 6.52 -14.73
N ARG A 60 9.15 5.27 -14.66
CA ARG A 60 7.77 4.96 -14.27
C ARG A 60 7.43 5.39 -12.84
N SER A 61 8.39 5.39 -11.95
CA SER A 61 8.20 5.85 -10.57
C SER A 61 8.14 7.37 -10.52
N GLU A 62 9.00 8.03 -11.26
CA GLU A 62 9.09 9.48 -11.30
C GLU A 62 7.94 10.14 -12.06
N CYS A 63 7.37 9.51 -13.08
CA CYS A 63 6.25 10.09 -13.83
C CYS A 63 5.00 10.38 -12.99
N ARG A 64 4.89 9.80 -11.80
CA ARG A 64 3.78 10.05 -10.86
C ARG A 64 4.07 11.17 -9.87
N MET A 65 5.34 11.49 -9.63
CA MET A 65 5.74 12.54 -8.69
C MET A 65 5.17 13.90 -9.09
N PRO A 66 5.26 14.36 -10.36
CA PRO A 66 4.70 15.64 -10.79
C PRO A 66 3.22 15.81 -10.42
N SER A 67 2.40 14.79 -10.63
CA SER A 67 0.97 14.88 -10.32
C SER A 67 0.68 14.99 -8.81
N VAL A 68 1.55 14.47 -7.97
CA VAL A 68 1.44 14.63 -6.51
C VAL A 68 1.89 16.04 -6.12
N LEU A 69 2.99 16.51 -6.68
CA LEU A 69 3.51 17.86 -6.46
C LEU A 69 2.51 18.92 -6.92
N ASP A 70 1.95 18.80 -8.12
CA ASP A 70 0.90 19.71 -8.61
C ASP A 70 -0.32 19.81 -7.68
N ARG A 71 -0.63 18.73 -6.97
CA ARG A 71 -1.72 18.76 -5.98
C ARG A 71 -1.32 19.46 -4.70
N ILE A 72 -0.06 19.31 -4.30
CA ILE A 72 0.51 20.02 -3.15
C ILE A 72 0.57 21.51 -3.48
N ASP A 73 1.13 21.87 -4.63
CA ASP A 73 1.30 23.26 -5.07
C ASP A 73 -0.05 23.97 -5.14
N ARG A 74 -1.06 23.36 -5.77
CA ARG A 74 -2.43 23.92 -5.78
C ARG A 74 -3.04 24.12 -4.39
N HIS A 75 -2.64 23.30 -3.41
CA HIS A 75 -3.07 23.50 -2.04
C HIS A 75 -2.32 24.66 -1.39
N VAL A 76 -1.01 24.72 -1.59
CA VAL A 76 -0.13 25.79 -1.07
C VAL A 76 -0.51 27.15 -1.67
N ASP A 77 -0.77 27.23 -2.97
CA ASP A 77 -1.21 28.46 -3.65
C ASP A 77 -2.53 29.02 -3.06
N GLY A 78 -3.34 28.16 -2.46
CA GLY A 78 -4.57 28.57 -1.77
C GLY A 78 -4.36 29.08 -0.34
N LEU A 79 -3.14 28.99 0.21
CA LEU A 79 -2.83 29.46 1.55
C LEU A 79 -2.44 30.94 1.54
N PRO A 80 -2.61 31.66 2.67
CA PRO A 80 -2.04 33.01 2.86
C PRO A 80 -0.52 33.00 2.60
N ALA A 81 0.02 34.08 2.05
CA ALA A 81 1.42 34.15 1.63
C ALA A 81 2.43 33.94 2.77
N ASP A 82 2.05 34.28 3.99
CA ASP A 82 2.84 34.07 5.21
C ASP A 82 2.79 32.61 5.74
N GLU A 83 1.85 31.82 5.25
CA GLU A 83 1.72 30.39 5.57
C GLU A 83 2.33 29.47 4.49
N GLN A 84 2.75 30.02 3.35
CA GLN A 84 3.33 29.24 2.27
C GLN A 84 4.76 28.81 2.62
N PRO A 85 5.08 27.49 2.59
CA PRO A 85 6.45 27.04 2.77
C PRO A 85 7.34 27.49 1.61
N PRO A 86 8.66 27.65 1.84
CA PRO A 86 9.58 27.96 0.76
C PRO A 86 9.56 26.86 -0.29
N PHE A 87 9.64 27.27 -1.56
CA PHE A 87 9.73 26.31 -2.67
C PHE A 87 11.08 25.57 -2.60
N GLU A 88 11.02 24.26 -2.60
CA GLU A 88 12.19 23.38 -2.65
C GLU A 88 12.19 22.60 -3.97
N GLN A 89 13.25 22.76 -4.74
CA GLN A 89 13.43 22.02 -5.98
C GLN A 89 13.89 20.59 -5.64
N ILE A 90 13.11 19.59 -6.09
CA ILE A 90 13.49 18.19 -5.94
C ILE A 90 14.52 17.86 -7.01
N PRO A 91 15.74 17.43 -6.64
CA PRO A 91 16.76 17.07 -7.62
C PRO A 91 16.37 15.82 -8.41
N THR A 92 16.67 15.82 -9.70
CA THR A 92 16.52 14.64 -10.54
C THR A 92 17.54 13.59 -10.12
N VAL A 93 17.09 12.34 -9.99
CA VAL A 93 17.95 11.22 -9.63
C VAL A 93 18.71 10.71 -10.87
N GLU A 94 19.99 10.98 -10.92
CA GLU A 94 20.88 10.38 -11.93
C GLU A 94 21.43 9.05 -11.39
N LEU A 95 21.05 7.96 -12.05
CA LEU A 95 21.58 6.63 -11.75
C LEU A 95 22.56 6.20 -12.84
N SER A 96 23.66 5.60 -12.41
CA SER A 96 24.61 4.94 -13.32
C SER A 96 23.93 3.82 -14.11
N ALA A 97 24.49 3.43 -15.25
CA ALA A 97 23.99 2.29 -16.03
C ALA A 97 23.79 1.07 -15.14
N GLY A 98 22.63 0.43 -15.31
CA GLY A 98 22.20 -0.65 -14.41
C GLY A 98 23.16 -1.84 -14.41
N LEU A 99 23.45 -2.37 -13.24
CA LEU A 99 24.18 -3.60 -13.06
C LEU A 99 23.40 -4.77 -13.65
N ARG A 100 24.02 -5.55 -14.55
CA ARG A 100 23.40 -6.72 -15.21
C ARG A 100 23.66 -8.03 -14.46
N TRP A 101 24.77 -8.11 -13.79
CA TRP A 101 25.16 -9.24 -12.98
C TRP A 101 26.14 -8.81 -11.89
N LEU A 102 26.18 -9.54 -10.81
CA LEU A 102 27.10 -9.33 -9.69
C LEU A 102 27.67 -10.67 -9.26
N ASP A 103 28.99 -10.78 -9.24
CA ASP A 103 29.70 -11.88 -8.60
C ASP A 103 29.68 -11.63 -7.09
N LEU A 104 28.88 -12.40 -6.36
CA LEU A 104 28.70 -12.23 -4.93
C LEU A 104 29.96 -12.44 -4.12
N GLU A 105 30.84 -13.37 -4.56
CA GLU A 105 32.09 -13.65 -3.88
C GLU A 105 33.11 -12.53 -4.14
N ALA A 106 33.29 -12.14 -5.40
CA ALA A 106 34.22 -11.05 -5.76
C ALA A 106 33.79 -9.71 -5.14
N ALA A 107 32.47 -9.48 -4.99
CA ALA A 107 31.91 -8.31 -4.33
C ALA A 107 31.88 -8.45 -2.79
N SER A 108 32.41 -9.55 -2.23
CA SER A 108 32.39 -9.81 -0.77
C SER A 108 31.00 -9.72 -0.14
N VAL A 109 29.94 -10.11 -0.87
CA VAL A 109 28.58 -10.13 -0.36
C VAL A 109 28.42 -11.31 0.58
N SER A 110 28.26 -11.03 1.87
CA SER A 110 28.10 -12.05 2.92
C SER A 110 26.63 -12.32 3.28
N THR A 111 25.73 -11.41 2.93
CA THR A 111 24.33 -11.50 3.34
C THR A 111 23.41 -10.98 2.23
N VAL A 112 22.31 -11.70 2.00
CA VAL A 112 21.22 -11.26 1.11
C VAL A 112 19.95 -11.08 1.93
N ILE A 113 19.34 -9.89 1.85
CA ILE A 113 18.09 -9.57 2.57
C ILE A 113 16.97 -9.47 1.54
N TRP A 114 15.96 -10.33 1.67
CA TRP A 114 14.76 -10.30 0.86
C TRP A 114 13.76 -9.30 1.41
N ALA A 115 13.66 -8.13 0.80
CA ALA A 115 12.71 -7.08 1.15
C ALA A 115 11.54 -6.98 0.16
N THR A 116 11.13 -8.11 -0.42
CA THR A 116 10.12 -8.21 -1.49
C THR A 116 8.69 -8.14 -1.01
N GLY A 117 8.48 -7.97 0.30
CA GLY A 117 7.15 -7.98 0.92
C GLY A 117 6.61 -9.39 1.13
N TYR A 118 5.34 -9.46 1.47
CA TYR A 118 4.65 -10.69 1.80
C TYR A 118 3.34 -10.79 1.02
N ARG A 119 3.00 -11.99 0.57
CA ARG A 119 1.65 -12.30 0.10
C ARG A 119 0.83 -12.79 1.28
N ARG A 120 -0.40 -12.33 1.37
CA ARG A 120 -1.33 -12.87 2.36
C ARG A 120 -1.75 -14.27 1.95
N SER A 121 -1.87 -15.14 2.93
CA SER A 121 -2.32 -16.51 2.74
C SER A 121 -3.31 -16.86 3.84
N TYR A 122 -4.45 -17.42 3.45
CA TYR A 122 -5.55 -17.76 4.35
C TYR A 122 -5.91 -19.25 4.20
N PRO A 123 -4.96 -20.19 4.44
CA PRO A 123 -5.21 -21.63 4.22
C PRO A 123 -6.27 -22.21 5.14
N TRP A 124 -6.53 -21.53 6.27
CA TRP A 124 -7.55 -21.89 7.25
C TRP A 124 -8.95 -21.40 6.89
N LEU A 125 -9.08 -20.49 5.91
CA LEU A 125 -10.34 -19.87 5.53
C LEU A 125 -10.98 -20.63 4.36
N ASN A 126 -11.89 -21.55 4.68
CA ASN A 126 -12.61 -22.38 3.71
C ASN A 126 -13.95 -21.76 3.29
N VAL A 127 -13.94 -20.46 2.97
CA VAL A 127 -15.13 -19.70 2.54
C VAL A 127 -14.73 -18.90 1.30
N ASP A 128 -15.61 -18.82 0.34
CA ASP A 128 -15.39 -18.09 -0.90
C ASP A 128 -15.62 -16.59 -0.67
N VAL A 129 -14.54 -15.90 -0.26
CA VAL A 129 -14.50 -14.46 0.02
C VAL A 129 -13.24 -13.81 -0.52
N ARG A 130 -12.52 -14.49 -1.40
CA ARG A 130 -11.28 -14.01 -2.00
C ARG A 130 -11.52 -13.57 -3.43
N GLY A 131 -10.95 -12.43 -3.77
CA GLY A 131 -10.87 -11.97 -5.14
C GLY A 131 -9.85 -12.76 -5.97
N GLU A 132 -9.80 -12.50 -7.26
CA GLU A 132 -8.86 -13.12 -8.20
C GLU A 132 -7.39 -12.87 -7.81
N ASP A 133 -7.11 -11.79 -7.09
CA ASP A 133 -5.81 -11.43 -6.54
C ASP A 133 -5.44 -12.18 -5.24
N GLY A 134 -6.36 -13.02 -4.73
CA GLY A 134 -6.20 -13.78 -3.49
C GLY A 134 -6.44 -12.95 -2.21
N GLU A 135 -6.74 -11.66 -2.33
CA GLU A 135 -7.09 -10.80 -1.20
C GLU A 135 -8.56 -10.99 -0.80
N LEU A 136 -8.90 -10.68 0.46
CA LEU A 136 -10.27 -10.76 0.93
C LEU A 136 -11.13 -9.66 0.30
N GLU A 137 -12.23 -10.02 -0.35
CA GLU A 137 -13.21 -9.07 -0.84
C GLU A 137 -14.06 -8.51 0.30
N HIS A 138 -14.05 -7.20 0.45
CA HIS A 138 -14.76 -6.55 1.52
C HIS A 138 -15.10 -5.08 1.19
N ARG A 139 -16.07 -4.54 1.89
CA ARG A 139 -16.34 -3.10 1.97
C ARG A 139 -16.22 -2.66 3.43
N ARG A 140 -15.19 -1.87 3.76
CA ARG A 140 -14.88 -1.44 5.14
C ARG A 140 -14.78 -2.61 6.15
N GLY A 141 -14.29 -3.76 5.72
CA GLY A 141 -14.18 -4.96 6.56
C GLY A 141 -15.42 -5.84 6.61
N ILE A 142 -16.50 -5.47 5.94
CA ILE A 142 -17.70 -6.31 5.80
C ILE A 142 -17.53 -7.18 4.55
N THR A 143 -17.57 -8.49 4.70
CA THR A 143 -17.50 -9.43 3.56
C THR A 143 -18.89 -9.78 3.03
N ALA A 144 -18.94 -10.40 1.85
CA ALA A 144 -20.19 -10.92 1.29
C ALA A 144 -20.78 -12.07 2.14
N VAL A 145 -19.96 -12.75 2.93
CA VAL A 145 -20.39 -13.84 3.79
C VAL A 145 -20.92 -13.32 5.12
N LYS A 146 -22.18 -13.61 5.37
CA LYS A 146 -22.88 -13.17 6.58
C LYS A 146 -22.19 -13.65 7.84
N GLY A 147 -21.74 -12.70 8.68
CA GLY A 147 -21.08 -12.98 9.96
C GLY A 147 -19.57 -13.05 9.87
N LEU A 148 -19.00 -12.92 8.69
CA LEU A 148 -17.56 -12.84 8.48
C LEU A 148 -17.15 -11.39 8.25
N TYR A 149 -16.22 -10.92 9.07
CA TYR A 149 -15.69 -9.56 9.02
C TYR A 149 -14.17 -9.61 8.99
N ALA A 150 -13.56 -8.60 8.40
CA ALA A 150 -12.11 -8.45 8.34
C ALA A 150 -11.68 -7.14 9.00
N LEU A 151 -10.57 -7.17 9.73
CA LEU A 151 -9.99 -6.00 10.38
C LEU A 151 -8.48 -5.95 10.16
N GLY A 152 -7.96 -4.74 9.95
CA GLY A 152 -6.53 -4.52 9.79
C GLY A 152 -6.01 -4.81 8.38
N LEU A 153 -6.89 -4.88 7.39
CA LEU A 153 -6.50 -5.03 6.00
C LEU A 153 -5.93 -3.73 5.45
N ARG A 154 -4.99 -3.86 4.51
CA ARG A 154 -4.42 -2.71 3.82
C ARG A 154 -5.51 -1.98 3.06
N PHE A 155 -5.59 -0.65 3.24
CA PHE A 155 -6.64 0.19 2.64
C PHE A 155 -8.08 -0.27 2.92
N GLN A 156 -8.33 -0.91 4.05
CA GLN A 156 -9.66 -1.38 4.41
C GLN A 156 -10.73 -0.28 4.31
N HIS A 157 -10.41 0.92 4.78
CA HIS A 157 -11.19 2.13 4.65
C HIS A 157 -10.31 3.34 4.33
N ARG A 158 -9.13 3.41 4.96
CA ARG A 158 -8.15 4.49 4.81
C ARG A 158 -6.75 3.91 4.67
N ARG A 159 -5.80 4.72 4.20
CA ARG A 159 -4.40 4.33 4.10
C ARG A 159 -3.84 3.80 5.43
N LYS A 160 -4.25 4.39 6.55
CA LYS A 160 -3.78 4.01 7.89
C LYS A 160 -4.49 2.80 8.52
N SER A 161 -5.50 2.21 7.87
CA SER A 161 -6.33 1.12 8.42
C SER A 161 -5.53 -0.09 8.90
N HIS A 162 -4.37 -0.38 8.30
CA HIS A 162 -3.52 -1.51 8.66
C HIS A 162 -2.39 -1.17 9.64
N PHE A 163 -2.30 0.08 10.07
CA PHE A 163 -1.35 0.50 11.10
C PHE A 163 -1.98 0.42 12.50
N ILE A 164 -1.15 0.16 13.52
CA ILE A 164 -1.58 0.13 14.93
C ILE A 164 -2.31 1.43 15.31
N GLY A 165 -1.80 2.59 14.91
CA GLY A 165 -2.43 3.89 15.17
C GLY A 165 -3.67 4.21 14.32
N GLY A 166 -4.01 3.36 13.33
CA GLY A 166 -5.11 3.62 12.40
C GLY A 166 -6.27 2.65 12.47
N VAL A 167 -6.03 1.42 12.91
CA VAL A 167 -7.01 0.33 12.93
C VAL A 167 -8.20 0.58 13.87
N GLY A 168 -8.03 1.42 14.89
CA GLY A 168 -9.03 1.66 15.93
C GLY A 168 -10.35 2.23 15.41
N GLU A 169 -10.33 3.03 14.34
CA GLU A 169 -11.56 3.56 13.74
C GLU A 169 -12.36 2.47 13.04
N ASP A 170 -11.68 1.60 12.29
CA ASP A 170 -12.30 0.47 11.62
C ASP A 170 -12.84 -0.56 12.63
N ALA A 171 -12.12 -0.76 13.73
CA ALA A 171 -12.57 -1.61 14.84
C ALA A 171 -13.86 -1.09 15.48
N ARG A 172 -13.95 0.22 15.78
CA ARG A 172 -15.17 0.83 16.34
C ARG A 172 -16.35 0.70 15.37
N PHE A 173 -16.13 0.94 14.09
CA PHE A 173 -17.15 0.78 13.07
C PHE A 173 -17.69 -0.65 13.03
N LEU A 174 -16.81 -1.66 12.95
CA LEU A 174 -17.25 -3.05 12.93
C LEU A 174 -17.91 -3.47 14.25
N ALA A 175 -17.41 -3.00 15.37
CA ALA A 175 -18.02 -3.27 16.70
C ALA A 175 -19.43 -2.70 16.77
N SER A 176 -19.68 -1.48 16.30
CA SER A 176 -21.01 -0.88 16.29
C SER A 176 -22.01 -1.70 15.44
N LEU A 177 -21.58 -2.20 14.28
CA LEU A 177 -22.40 -3.07 13.44
C LEU A 177 -22.70 -4.41 14.12
N LEU A 178 -21.73 -5.01 14.77
CA LEU A 178 -21.90 -6.25 15.50
C LEU A 178 -22.86 -6.09 16.67
N THR A 179 -22.73 -5.01 17.43
CA THR A 179 -23.63 -4.70 18.55
C THR A 179 -25.06 -4.49 18.06
N ALA A 180 -25.26 -3.68 17.04
CA ALA A 180 -26.59 -3.46 16.46
C ALA A 180 -27.23 -4.77 15.97
N ARG A 181 -26.43 -5.62 15.33
CA ARG A 181 -26.89 -6.92 14.83
C ARG A 181 -27.23 -7.91 15.98
N CYS A 182 -26.47 -7.89 17.06
CA CYS A 182 -26.76 -8.73 18.24
C CYS A 182 -27.99 -8.21 19.01
N ALA A 183 -28.21 -6.91 19.03
CA ALA A 183 -29.35 -6.29 19.69
C ALA A 183 -30.67 -6.43 18.91
N ALA A 184 -30.61 -6.73 17.60
CA ALA A 184 -31.80 -6.90 16.78
C ALA A 184 -32.66 -8.10 17.28
N PRO A 185 -34.00 -7.95 17.41
CA PRO A 185 -34.88 -9.03 17.85
C PRO A 185 -34.76 -10.27 16.97
N ALA A 186 -34.89 -11.44 17.56
CA ALA A 186 -34.75 -12.74 16.86
C ALA A 186 -35.69 -12.91 15.64
N LEU A 187 -36.80 -12.16 15.61
CA LEU A 187 -37.75 -12.15 14.49
C LEU A 187 -37.20 -11.65 13.17
N LEU A 188 -36.14 -10.83 13.18
CA LEU A 188 -35.43 -10.34 11.96
C LEU A 188 -34.30 -11.27 11.51
N ARG A 189 -34.05 -12.36 12.24
CA ARG A 189 -33.08 -13.38 11.87
C ARG A 189 -33.68 -14.44 10.96
N SER A 190 -34.47 -14.02 9.93
CA SER A 190 -35.11 -14.97 9.02
C SER A 190 -34.09 -15.86 8.32
N ARG A 191 -34.50 -17.11 8.13
CA ARG A 191 -33.73 -18.22 7.55
C ARG A 191 -33.38 -18.05 6.06
N ASP A 192 -33.67 -16.92 5.46
CA ASP A 192 -33.50 -16.72 4.02
C ASP A 192 -32.09 -16.15 3.70
N GLY A 193 -31.26 -17.04 3.24
CA GLY A 193 -29.82 -16.82 2.93
C GLY A 193 -29.55 -16.05 1.66
N ARG A 194 -30.37 -15.08 1.22
CA ARG A 194 -30.16 -14.30 0.01
C ARG A 194 -30.03 -12.79 0.26
N HIS A 195 -28.86 -12.30 0.07
CA HIS A 195 -28.36 -10.98 -0.42
C HIS A 195 -29.15 -9.65 -0.19
N ARG A 196 -30.02 -9.49 0.80
CA ARG A 196 -30.72 -8.22 1.02
C ARG A 196 -30.22 -7.34 2.15
N ALA A 197 -29.33 -7.82 3.02
CA ALA A 197 -28.94 -7.11 4.24
C ALA A 197 -27.81 -6.08 4.04
N VAL A 198 -27.16 -6.04 2.89
CA VAL A 198 -26.03 -5.13 2.62
C VAL A 198 -26.49 -3.77 2.11
N GLU A 199 -27.64 -3.71 1.42
CA GLU A 199 -28.13 -2.46 0.85
C GLU A 199 -28.74 -1.51 1.88
N THR A 200 -29.37 -2.03 2.93
CA THR A 200 -30.10 -1.21 3.91
C THR A 200 -29.18 -0.44 4.88
N TYR A 201 -28.00 -0.99 5.18
CA TYR A 201 -27.03 -0.32 6.07
C TYR A 201 -26.12 0.70 5.36
N ALA A 202 -26.10 0.71 4.04
CA ALA A 202 -25.31 1.67 3.27
C ALA A 202 -26.00 3.03 3.09
N ALA A 203 -27.30 3.10 3.32
CA ALA A 203 -28.10 4.32 3.14
C ALA A 203 -28.12 5.23 4.39
N ASP A 204 -27.90 4.67 5.59
CA ASP A 204 -28.01 5.42 6.85
C ASP A 204 -26.68 5.96 7.39
N VAL A 205 -25.58 5.79 6.68
CA VAL A 205 -24.23 6.23 7.11
C VAL A 205 -23.50 6.97 5.95
N ALA A 206 -24.20 7.84 5.25
CA ALA A 206 -23.60 8.78 4.30
C ALA A 206 -23.31 10.12 4.99
#